data_60ec6a1d4293c95b2529d159d86a618b
#
_entry.id   60ec6a1d4293c95b2529d159d86a618b
#
_cell.length_a   1.000
_cell.length_b   1.000
_cell.length_c   1.000
_cell.angle_alpha   90.00
_cell.angle_beta   90.00
_cell.angle_gamma   90.00
#
_symmetry.space_group_name_H-M   'P 1'
#
loop_
_entity.id
_entity.type
_entity.pdbx_description
1 polymer ?
#
loop_
_entity_poly.entity_id
_entity_poly.type
_entity_poly.pdbx_seq_one_letter_code
_entity_poly.pdbx_strand_id
1 'polypeptide(L)'
;MLDMITAGIIRNGSNYLQHHLRRNDYWAEGEQAVLGEWIGDGARAVGLEGSVTDAPFESLRCNRHPATGEELTALGAKKSVSFIDVQLSAPKDVSVLATVGGDERVRAAFAESVKVVLAEMERFAAVRERRGEAKHSESFRLTGNFAGALFLHDASRDLDPQLHAHAVLANATWDAGRRGWFALQPAEMLRASPYLRQVLYRELASRLRSLGYEPYGLNSKGFSVRGVEHLRERFSKRSRAVEKLAAEFTVEKGRQPTKREVEILVRESRPDKLTAVSTPEVRARQRAELSVGEAKQLDALVSKARAQLPRE
;
A
#
# COMPACT_ATOMS: atom_id res chain seq x y z
N MET A 1 5.72 -15.42 -4.30
CA MET A 1 4.89 -14.65 -3.30
C MET A 1 5.31 -13.20 -3.42
N LEU A 2 4.40 -12.32 -3.81
CA LEU A 2 4.67 -10.89 -3.94
C LEU A 2 4.89 -10.28 -2.55
N ASP A 3 5.89 -9.41 -2.41
CA ASP A 3 6.17 -8.72 -1.15
C ASP A 3 4.98 -7.83 -0.77
N MET A 4 4.52 -7.90 0.48
CA MET A 4 3.36 -7.15 0.98
C MET A 4 3.70 -5.69 1.35
N ILE A 5 4.97 -5.34 1.42
CA ILE A 5 5.46 -3.96 1.45
C ILE A 5 6.41 -3.80 0.28
N THR A 6 6.05 -2.99 -0.68
CA THR A 6 6.86 -2.65 -1.86
C THR A 6 7.00 -1.14 -1.96
N ALA A 7 8.07 -0.68 -2.59
CA ALA A 7 8.25 0.74 -2.83
C ALA A 7 8.62 1.02 -4.28
N GLY A 8 8.04 2.08 -4.83
CA GLY A 8 8.30 2.61 -6.15
C GLY A 8 8.78 4.07 -6.07
N ILE A 9 9.63 4.47 -7.01
CA ILE A 9 10.09 5.85 -7.14
C ILE A 9 9.30 6.53 -8.25
N ILE A 10 8.63 7.64 -7.93
CA ILE A 10 7.85 8.44 -8.87
C ILE A 10 8.67 9.67 -9.26
N ARG A 11 8.96 9.78 -10.56
CA ARG A 11 9.58 10.96 -11.16
C ARG A 11 8.56 11.67 -12.01
N ASN A 12 8.44 12.99 -11.84
CA ASN A 12 7.52 13.82 -12.62
C ASN A 12 6.06 13.34 -12.61
N GLY A 13 5.53 13.06 -11.42
CA GLY A 13 4.19 12.52 -11.21
C GLY A 13 3.03 13.49 -11.50
N SER A 14 3.09 14.29 -12.58
CA SER A 14 1.97 15.10 -13.03
C SER A 14 0.72 14.21 -13.22
N ASN A 15 -0.40 14.65 -12.69
CA ASN A 15 -1.66 13.89 -12.67
C ASN A 15 -1.64 12.55 -11.90
N TYR A 16 -0.57 12.24 -11.14
CA TYR A 16 -0.48 10.99 -10.39
C TYR A 16 -1.61 10.85 -9.38
N LEU A 17 -1.95 11.95 -8.68
CA LEU A 17 -3.07 12.00 -7.74
C LEU A 17 -4.38 11.61 -8.42
N GLN A 18 -4.69 12.22 -9.57
CA GLN A 18 -5.97 12.02 -10.26
C GLN A 18 -6.08 10.65 -10.94
N HIS A 19 -4.99 10.18 -11.56
CA HIS A 19 -5.02 8.97 -12.39
C HIS A 19 -4.70 7.68 -11.63
N HIS A 20 -4.02 7.75 -10.49
CA HIS A 20 -3.61 6.57 -9.74
C HIS A 20 -4.17 6.49 -8.33
N LEU A 21 -4.22 7.60 -7.62
CA LEU A 21 -4.50 7.56 -6.18
C LEU A 21 -5.97 7.82 -5.86
N ARG A 22 -6.62 8.75 -6.55
CA ARG A 22 -8.05 9.03 -6.37
C ARG A 22 -8.94 8.07 -7.13
N ARG A 23 -8.41 7.34 -8.09
CA ARG A 23 -9.12 6.27 -8.76
C ARG A 23 -8.77 4.96 -8.06
N ASN A 24 -9.74 4.36 -7.40
CA ASN A 24 -9.73 2.91 -7.25
C ASN A 24 -9.54 2.39 -8.66
N ASP A 25 -8.66 1.47 -8.95
CA ASP A 25 -8.16 1.15 -10.31
C ASP A 25 -9.22 1.01 -11.43
N TYR A 26 -10.54 1.23 -11.13
CA TYR A 26 -11.70 0.86 -11.94
C TYR A 26 -12.84 1.89 -12.00
N TRP A 27 -12.59 3.18 -11.85
CA TRP A 27 -13.69 4.17 -11.78
C TRP A 27 -14.18 4.65 -13.14
N ALA A 28 -15.53 4.65 -13.29
CA ALA A 28 -16.23 5.45 -14.28
C ALA A 28 -16.29 6.93 -13.81
N GLU A 29 -16.39 7.86 -14.78
CA GLU A 29 -16.60 9.28 -14.49
C GLU A 29 -17.85 9.47 -13.62
N GLY A 30 -17.72 10.19 -12.50
CA GLY A 30 -18.85 10.58 -11.64
C GLY A 30 -18.98 9.88 -10.29
N GLU A 31 -18.18 8.83 -9.97
CA GLU A 31 -18.21 8.17 -8.67
C GLU A 31 -17.22 8.80 -7.65
N GLN A 32 -17.50 8.58 -6.35
CA GLN A 32 -16.73 9.17 -5.26
C GLN A 32 -15.24 8.78 -5.33
N ALA A 33 -14.38 9.79 -5.47
CA ALA A 33 -12.94 9.60 -5.47
C ALA A 33 -12.45 9.00 -4.14
N VAL A 34 -11.44 8.12 -4.19
CA VAL A 34 -10.75 7.66 -2.99
C VAL A 34 -10.20 8.90 -2.27
N LEU A 35 -10.75 9.16 -1.09
CA LEU A 35 -10.27 10.25 -0.24
C LEU A 35 -8.94 9.82 0.36
N GLY A 36 -7.90 10.61 0.09
CA GLY A 36 -6.60 10.46 0.74
C GLY A 36 -6.61 11.14 2.11
N GLU A 37 -5.73 10.69 2.99
CA GLU A 37 -5.48 11.29 4.30
C GLU A 37 -4.01 11.68 4.41
N TRP A 38 -3.71 12.90 4.92
CA TRP A 38 -2.34 13.31 5.18
C TRP A 38 -1.73 12.51 6.34
N ILE A 39 -0.47 12.11 6.20
CA ILE A 39 0.25 11.26 7.16
C ILE A 39 1.66 11.78 7.42
N GLY A 40 2.13 11.51 8.62
CA GLY A 40 3.49 11.78 9.07
C GLY A 40 3.65 13.13 9.78
N ASP A 41 4.64 13.20 10.65
CA ASP A 41 4.99 14.43 11.40
C ASP A 41 5.47 15.54 10.47
N GLY A 42 6.16 15.17 9.36
CA GLY A 42 6.55 16.11 8.34
C GLY A 42 5.37 16.77 7.64
N ALA A 43 4.24 16.05 7.44
CA ALA A 43 3.03 16.66 6.90
C ALA A 43 2.44 17.70 7.87
N ARG A 44 2.35 17.33 9.15
CA ARG A 44 1.91 18.28 10.22
C ARG A 44 2.82 19.52 10.31
N ALA A 45 4.12 19.31 10.17
CA ALA A 45 5.10 20.41 10.21
C ALA A 45 4.94 21.44 9.06
N VAL A 46 4.34 21.05 7.94
CA VAL A 46 4.00 21.96 6.83
C VAL A 46 2.52 22.35 6.81
N GLY A 47 1.77 22.07 7.91
CA GLY A 47 0.37 22.45 8.09
C GLY A 47 -0.64 21.57 7.35
N LEU A 48 -0.29 20.31 7.04
CA LEU A 48 -1.16 19.37 6.34
C LEU A 48 -1.73 18.33 7.30
N GLU A 49 -3.06 18.33 7.43
CA GLU A 49 -3.85 17.39 8.23
C GLU A 49 -5.19 17.06 7.55
N GLY A 50 -5.78 15.91 7.90
CA GLY A 50 -7.07 15.47 7.37
C GLY A 50 -7.01 15.05 5.90
N SER A 51 -8.03 15.42 5.14
CA SER A 51 -8.20 14.96 3.75
C SER A 51 -7.20 15.61 2.79
N VAL A 52 -6.69 14.80 1.85
CA VAL A 52 -5.77 15.26 0.80
C VAL A 52 -6.52 16.11 -0.21
N THR A 53 -5.98 17.31 -0.50
CA THR A 53 -6.46 18.21 -1.53
C THR A 53 -5.41 18.41 -2.62
N ASP A 54 -5.83 18.84 -3.81
CA ASP A 54 -4.98 18.87 -5.01
C ASP A 54 -3.83 19.84 -4.90
N ALA A 55 -4.09 21.07 -4.46
CA ALA A 55 -3.07 22.13 -4.47
C ALA A 55 -1.89 21.84 -3.51
N PRO A 56 -2.10 21.43 -2.24
CA PRO A 56 -1.00 21.00 -1.38
C PRO A 56 -0.26 19.77 -1.88
N PHE A 57 -0.96 18.78 -2.46
CA PHE A 57 -0.32 17.60 -3.02
C PHE A 57 0.58 17.96 -4.19
N GLU A 58 0.10 18.84 -5.08
CA GLU A 58 0.87 19.35 -6.20
C GLU A 58 2.08 20.19 -5.74
N SER A 59 1.93 20.98 -4.68
CA SER A 59 3.06 21.73 -4.08
C SER A 59 4.16 20.77 -3.62
N LEU A 60 3.82 19.72 -2.87
CA LEU A 60 4.80 18.71 -2.45
C LEU A 60 5.44 17.99 -3.64
N ARG A 61 4.64 17.68 -4.69
CA ARG A 61 5.14 17.08 -5.92
C ARG A 61 6.21 17.95 -6.58
N CYS A 62 6.00 19.26 -6.56
CA CYS A 62 6.91 20.26 -7.09
C CYS A 62 8.03 20.66 -6.12
N ASN A 63 8.23 19.91 -5.02
CA ASN A 63 9.23 20.23 -4.00
C ASN A 63 9.02 21.62 -3.34
N ARG A 64 7.76 22.03 -3.15
CA ARG A 64 7.40 23.32 -2.57
C ARG A 64 6.65 23.15 -1.26
N HIS A 65 6.89 24.10 -0.36
CA HIS A 65 6.13 24.20 0.88
C HIS A 65 4.66 24.59 0.58
N PRO A 66 3.66 23.82 1.04
CA PRO A 66 2.26 24.01 0.65
C PRO A 66 1.69 25.40 0.97
N ALA A 67 2.13 26.01 2.09
CA ALA A 67 1.62 27.29 2.53
C ALA A 67 2.43 28.49 2.00
N THR A 68 3.78 28.39 1.92
CA THR A 68 4.64 29.52 1.55
C THR A 68 5.05 29.51 0.07
N GLY A 69 4.98 28.35 -0.59
CA GLY A 69 5.45 28.18 -1.96
C GLY A 69 6.98 28.12 -2.11
N GLU A 70 7.73 28.24 -1.01
CA GLU A 70 9.21 28.15 -1.01
C GLU A 70 9.68 26.73 -1.34
N GLU A 71 10.88 26.61 -1.91
CA GLU A 71 11.48 25.30 -2.18
C GLU A 71 11.81 24.58 -0.86
N LEU A 72 11.36 23.34 -0.70
CA LEU A 72 11.65 22.51 0.47
C LEU A 72 13.10 22.03 0.47
N THR A 73 13.60 21.52 -0.65
CA THR A 73 14.95 20.96 -0.74
C THR A 73 15.73 21.55 -1.89
N ALA A 74 17.04 21.70 -1.73
CA ALA A 74 17.96 22.23 -2.74
C ALA A 74 18.19 21.24 -3.89
N LEU A 75 17.15 20.74 -4.55
CA LEU A 75 17.27 19.80 -5.65
C LEU A 75 17.10 20.48 -6.99
N GLY A 76 18.14 20.36 -7.84
CA GLY A 76 18.06 20.77 -9.25
C GLY A 76 16.97 19.98 -10.00
N ALA A 77 16.09 20.74 -10.66
CA ALA A 77 14.72 20.39 -11.02
C ALA A 77 14.48 19.28 -12.08
N LYS A 78 15.45 18.82 -12.87
CA LYS A 78 15.13 18.06 -14.09
C LYS A 78 15.08 16.53 -13.97
N LYS A 79 15.58 15.95 -12.88
CA LYS A 79 15.58 14.47 -12.64
C LYS A 79 15.25 14.09 -11.19
N SER A 80 14.61 14.96 -10.44
CA SER A 80 14.33 14.73 -9.04
C SER A 80 13.20 13.71 -8.87
N VAL A 81 13.34 12.87 -7.85
CA VAL A 81 12.26 12.04 -7.33
C VAL A 81 11.22 12.99 -6.72
N SER A 82 9.97 12.91 -7.18
CA SER A 82 8.87 13.69 -6.59
C SER A 82 8.32 12.99 -5.36
N PHE A 83 8.03 11.69 -5.49
CA PHE A 83 7.46 10.88 -4.44
C PHE A 83 8.11 9.50 -4.36
N ILE A 84 7.98 8.90 -3.19
CA ILE A 84 8.24 7.48 -2.92
C ILE A 84 6.88 6.86 -2.59
N ASP A 85 6.39 5.96 -3.44
CA ASP A 85 5.13 5.25 -3.24
C ASP A 85 5.40 3.94 -2.51
N VAL A 86 4.98 3.85 -1.26
CA VAL A 86 5.06 2.64 -0.45
C VAL A 86 3.70 1.96 -0.45
N GLN A 87 3.62 0.79 -1.06
CA GLN A 87 2.41 -0.02 -1.08
C GLN A 87 2.43 -1.05 0.05
N LEU A 88 1.36 -1.05 0.86
CA LEU A 88 1.11 -2.03 1.90
C LEU A 88 -0.15 -2.83 1.54
N SER A 89 -0.06 -4.16 1.54
CA SER A 89 -1.19 -5.02 1.14
C SER A 89 -1.66 -5.89 2.29
N ALA A 90 -2.97 -6.14 2.37
CA ALA A 90 -3.55 -7.10 3.30
C ALA A 90 -3.38 -8.54 2.78
N PRO A 91 -3.38 -9.56 3.66
CA PRO A 91 -3.56 -10.94 3.25
C PRO A 91 -4.83 -11.13 2.41
N LYS A 92 -4.81 -12.10 1.50
CA LYS A 92 -5.95 -12.35 0.60
C LYS A 92 -7.24 -12.61 1.36
N ASP A 93 -7.20 -13.39 2.42
CA ASP A 93 -8.34 -13.72 3.26
C ASP A 93 -9.00 -12.46 3.84
N VAL A 94 -8.19 -11.50 4.29
CA VAL A 94 -8.65 -10.19 4.78
C VAL A 94 -9.31 -9.38 3.66
N SER A 95 -8.70 -9.39 2.47
CA SER A 95 -9.27 -8.72 1.30
C SER A 95 -10.63 -9.31 0.93
N VAL A 96 -10.78 -10.64 0.96
CA VAL A 96 -12.05 -11.32 0.69
C VAL A 96 -13.11 -10.94 1.72
N LEU A 97 -12.78 -10.90 3.01
CA LEU A 97 -13.72 -10.48 4.07
C LEU A 97 -14.19 -9.05 3.88
N ALA A 98 -13.26 -8.13 3.56
CA ALA A 98 -13.57 -6.71 3.40
C ALA A 98 -14.43 -6.42 2.16
N THR A 99 -14.13 -7.06 1.03
CA THR A 99 -14.77 -6.73 -0.26
C THR A 99 -15.91 -7.67 -0.60
N VAL A 100 -15.66 -8.97 -0.72
CA VAL A 100 -16.67 -9.98 -1.09
C VAL A 100 -17.64 -10.25 0.07
N GLY A 101 -17.13 -10.28 1.30
CA GLY A 101 -17.90 -10.39 2.53
C GLY A 101 -18.61 -9.09 2.94
N GLY A 102 -18.20 -7.96 2.38
CA GLY A 102 -18.80 -6.64 2.65
C GLY A 102 -18.67 -6.19 4.10
N ASP A 103 -17.63 -6.63 4.82
CA ASP A 103 -17.40 -6.17 6.20
C ASP A 103 -16.47 -4.95 6.24
N GLU A 104 -17.05 -3.75 6.21
CA GLU A 104 -16.32 -2.49 6.26
C GLU A 104 -15.48 -2.32 7.54
N ARG A 105 -15.82 -3.03 8.64
CA ARG A 105 -15.00 -3.03 9.86
C ARG A 105 -13.62 -3.64 9.62
N VAL A 106 -13.53 -4.65 8.74
CA VAL A 106 -12.26 -5.28 8.33
C VAL A 106 -11.43 -4.30 7.51
N ARG A 107 -12.07 -3.52 6.64
CA ARG A 107 -11.42 -2.44 5.90
C ARG A 107 -10.86 -1.36 6.84
N ALA A 108 -11.67 -0.92 7.81
CA ALA A 108 -11.25 0.04 8.83
C ALA A 108 -10.09 -0.53 9.68
N ALA A 109 -10.16 -1.79 10.11
CA ALA A 109 -9.09 -2.45 10.85
C ALA A 109 -7.76 -2.48 10.07
N PHE A 110 -7.81 -2.71 8.76
CA PHE A 110 -6.63 -2.63 7.90
C PHE A 110 -6.08 -1.21 7.84
N ALA A 111 -6.93 -0.21 7.61
CA ALA A 111 -6.53 1.20 7.57
C ALA A 111 -5.79 1.63 8.84
N GLU A 112 -6.35 1.30 10.01
CA GLU A 112 -5.72 1.61 11.29
C GLU A 112 -4.42 0.84 11.51
N SER A 113 -4.34 -0.42 11.07
CA SER A 113 -3.07 -1.18 11.12
C SER A 113 -1.99 -0.56 10.23
N VAL A 114 -2.37 -0.05 9.06
CA VAL A 114 -1.46 0.67 8.16
C VAL A 114 -0.94 1.94 8.82
N LYS A 115 -1.79 2.73 9.49
CA LYS A 115 -1.36 3.94 10.21
C LYS A 115 -0.33 3.64 11.29
N VAL A 116 -0.52 2.57 12.07
CA VAL A 116 0.47 2.12 13.07
C VAL A 116 1.81 1.78 12.40
N VAL A 117 1.78 1.05 11.28
CA VAL A 117 3.01 0.71 10.53
C VAL A 117 3.69 1.93 9.96
N LEU A 118 2.94 2.91 9.45
CA LEU A 118 3.51 4.14 8.88
C LEU A 118 4.14 5.02 9.96
N ALA A 119 3.54 5.11 11.15
CA ALA A 119 4.13 5.78 12.30
C ALA A 119 5.44 5.10 12.75
N GLU A 120 5.49 3.77 12.72
CA GLU A 120 6.71 3.03 13.00
C GLU A 120 7.76 3.16 11.88
N MET A 121 7.34 3.18 10.61
CA MET A 121 8.21 3.40 9.46
C MET A 121 8.86 4.79 9.49
N GLU A 122 8.13 5.79 9.93
CA GLU A 122 8.60 7.17 10.03
C GLU A 122 9.87 7.31 10.88
N ARG A 123 10.03 6.49 11.91
CA ARG A 123 11.22 6.44 12.76
C ARG A 123 12.50 6.08 12.00
N PHE A 124 12.39 5.44 10.85
CA PHE A 124 13.49 5.08 9.95
C PHE A 124 13.71 6.08 8.81
N ALA A 125 12.94 7.18 8.79
CA ALA A 125 13.17 8.26 7.83
C ALA A 125 14.56 8.88 8.06
N ALA A 126 15.30 9.13 6.98
CA ALA A 126 16.69 9.55 7.06
C ALA A 126 17.07 10.55 5.99
N VAL A 127 18.18 11.24 6.22
CA VAL A 127 18.89 12.05 5.22
C VAL A 127 20.27 11.47 4.98
N ARG A 128 20.80 11.70 3.78
CA ARG A 128 22.19 11.36 3.47
C ARG A 128 23.12 12.35 4.16
N GLU A 129 24.12 11.84 4.87
CA GLU A 129 25.26 12.60 5.35
C GLU A 129 26.39 12.52 4.33
N ARG A 130 26.92 13.67 3.91
CA ARG A 130 28.18 13.71 3.19
C ARG A 130 29.31 13.78 4.22
N ARG A 131 30.01 12.69 4.44
CA ARG A 131 31.27 12.68 5.19
C ARG A 131 32.42 12.78 4.20
N GLY A 132 33.11 13.93 4.20
CA GLY A 132 34.44 14.15 3.62
C GLY A 132 34.77 13.46 2.27
N GLU A 133 36.06 13.32 1.96
CA GLU A 133 36.58 12.76 0.71
C GLU A 133 36.47 11.24 0.54
N ALA A 134 35.95 10.51 1.53
CA ALA A 134 35.77 9.06 1.44
C ALA A 134 34.61 8.73 0.50
N LYS A 135 34.93 8.48 -0.77
CA LYS A 135 33.99 8.24 -1.88
C LYS A 135 33.02 7.06 -1.70
N HIS A 136 33.13 6.24 -0.65
CA HIS A 136 32.41 4.95 -0.54
C HIS A 136 31.67 4.68 0.77
N SER A 137 31.63 5.58 1.77
CA SER A 137 30.78 5.38 2.95
C SER A 137 29.54 6.26 2.88
N GLU A 138 28.43 5.68 2.45
CA GLU A 138 27.12 6.29 2.60
C GLU A 138 26.73 6.24 4.07
N SER A 139 26.79 7.37 4.77
CA SER A 139 26.21 7.50 6.10
C SER A 139 24.87 8.20 6.02
N PHE A 140 23.93 7.72 6.83
CA PHE A 140 22.59 8.27 6.95
C PHE A 140 22.38 8.74 8.38
N ARG A 141 21.64 9.85 8.52
CA ARG A 141 21.17 10.31 9.81
C ARG A 141 19.66 10.21 9.83
N LEU A 142 19.12 9.55 10.85
CA LEU A 142 17.69 9.45 11.06
C LEU A 142 17.13 10.83 11.38
N THR A 143 16.01 11.15 10.74
CA THR A 143 15.23 12.38 10.94
C THR A 143 13.93 12.12 11.68
N GLY A 144 13.40 10.89 11.58
CA GLY A 144 12.20 10.46 12.27
C GLY A 144 10.92 11.11 11.78
N ASN A 145 10.90 11.68 10.58
CA ASN A 145 9.71 12.28 10.01
C ASN A 145 9.68 12.21 8.48
N PHE A 146 8.46 12.18 7.93
CA PHE A 146 8.17 12.38 6.51
C PHE A 146 6.83 13.12 6.33
N ALA A 147 6.63 13.73 5.18
CA ALA A 147 5.34 14.23 4.74
C ALA A 147 4.77 13.29 3.67
N GLY A 148 3.53 12.82 3.84
CA GLY A 148 2.94 11.88 2.89
C GLY A 148 1.42 11.90 2.87
N ALA A 149 0.85 11.15 1.94
CA ALA A 149 -0.58 10.95 1.77
C ALA A 149 -0.89 9.46 1.67
N LEU A 150 -1.93 8.99 2.37
CA LEU A 150 -2.39 7.61 2.41
C LEU A 150 -3.67 7.46 1.59
N PHE A 151 -3.70 6.49 0.69
CA PHE A 151 -4.87 6.13 -0.12
C PHE A 151 -5.15 4.64 0.01
N LEU A 152 -6.44 4.27 0.19
CA LEU A 152 -6.87 2.88 0.35
C LEU A 152 -7.59 2.40 -0.90
N HIS A 153 -7.12 1.28 -1.45
CA HIS A 153 -7.72 0.60 -2.59
C HIS A 153 -8.14 -0.82 -2.20
N ASP A 154 -9.14 -1.38 -2.88
CA ASP A 154 -9.75 -2.67 -2.51
C ASP A 154 -9.75 -3.73 -3.62
N ALA A 155 -9.27 -3.39 -4.82
CA ALA A 155 -9.22 -4.30 -5.95
C ALA A 155 -7.87 -4.30 -6.68
N SER A 156 -7.54 -5.43 -7.31
CA SER A 156 -6.41 -5.55 -8.24
C SER A 156 -6.85 -5.19 -9.67
N ARG A 157 -5.88 -5.06 -10.60
CA ARG A 157 -6.17 -4.86 -12.03
C ARG A 157 -6.93 -6.01 -12.67
N ASP A 158 -6.80 -7.22 -12.11
CA ASP A 158 -7.52 -8.42 -12.54
C ASP A 158 -8.90 -8.53 -11.89
N LEU A 159 -9.40 -7.47 -11.24
CA LEU A 159 -10.64 -7.37 -10.47
C LEU A 159 -10.71 -8.31 -9.26
N ASP A 160 -9.60 -8.92 -8.87
CA ASP A 160 -9.56 -9.73 -7.65
C ASP A 160 -9.63 -8.84 -6.39
N PRO A 161 -10.26 -9.30 -5.31
CA PRO A 161 -10.17 -8.69 -3.99
C PRO A 161 -8.71 -8.46 -3.60
N GLN A 162 -8.32 -7.22 -3.44
CA GLN A 162 -6.98 -6.84 -2.99
C GLN A 162 -7.03 -5.55 -2.19
N LEU A 163 -7.23 -5.66 -0.90
CA LEU A 163 -7.16 -4.52 -0.01
C LEU A 163 -5.71 -4.10 0.16
N HIS A 164 -5.40 -2.87 -0.23
CA HIS A 164 -4.05 -2.32 -0.16
C HIS A 164 -4.07 -0.82 0.04
N ALA A 165 -2.95 -0.30 0.52
CA ALA A 165 -2.74 1.11 0.79
C ALA A 165 -1.54 1.61 0.00
N HIS A 166 -1.65 2.80 -0.59
CA HIS A 166 -0.55 3.59 -1.11
C HIS A 166 -0.21 4.69 -0.11
N ALA A 167 0.98 4.64 0.46
CA ALA A 167 1.57 5.73 1.23
C ALA A 167 2.55 6.47 0.31
N VAL A 168 2.13 7.61 -0.19
CA VAL A 168 2.88 8.42 -1.14
C VAL A 168 3.63 9.49 -0.38
N LEU A 169 4.94 9.27 -0.18
CA LEU A 169 5.80 10.10 0.63
C LEU A 169 6.50 11.15 -0.25
N ALA A 170 6.42 12.42 0.13
CA ALA A 170 7.19 13.48 -0.51
C ALA A 170 8.69 13.21 -0.35
N ASN A 171 9.48 13.57 -1.35
CA ASN A 171 10.94 13.43 -1.27
C ASN A 171 11.56 14.53 -0.40
N ALA A 172 11.02 14.72 0.80
CA ALA A 172 11.47 15.72 1.75
C ALA A 172 11.28 15.21 3.18
N THR A 173 12.25 15.51 4.05
CA THR A 173 12.21 15.26 5.49
C THR A 173 12.88 16.42 6.22
N TRP A 174 12.36 16.78 7.40
CA TRP A 174 12.92 17.83 8.23
C TRP A 174 14.08 17.31 9.07
N ASP A 175 15.24 17.94 8.93
CA ASP A 175 16.42 17.64 9.75
C ASP A 175 16.58 18.71 10.85
N ALA A 176 16.22 18.35 12.05
CA ALA A 176 16.31 19.24 13.22
C ALA A 176 17.74 19.70 13.52
N GLY A 177 18.76 18.86 13.26
CA GLY A 177 20.16 19.21 13.47
C GLY A 177 20.67 20.28 12.51
N ARG A 178 20.20 20.26 11.26
CA ARG A 178 20.54 21.26 10.22
C ARG A 178 19.48 22.35 10.06
N ARG A 179 18.35 22.25 10.80
CA ARG A 179 17.23 23.19 10.80
C ARG A 179 16.72 23.47 9.37
N GLY A 180 16.48 22.41 8.60
CA GLY A 180 16.03 22.54 7.22
C GLY A 180 15.45 21.26 6.63
N TRP A 181 14.81 21.39 5.49
CA TRP A 181 14.29 20.28 4.70
C TRP A 181 15.37 19.72 3.77
N PHE A 182 15.46 18.40 3.71
CA PHE A 182 16.41 17.67 2.85
C PHE A 182 15.70 16.52 2.16
N ALA A 183 16.31 16.03 1.07
CA ALA A 183 15.79 14.89 0.34
C ALA A 183 15.70 13.64 1.24
N LEU A 184 14.53 13.02 1.28
CA LEU A 184 14.28 11.79 2.02
C LEU A 184 15.05 10.63 1.42
N GLN A 185 15.80 9.91 2.26
CA GLN A 185 16.48 8.67 1.89
C GLN A 185 15.64 7.47 2.36
N PRO A 186 15.03 6.72 1.44
CA PRO A 186 14.13 5.61 1.82
C PRO A 186 14.87 4.34 2.25
N ALA A 187 16.19 4.27 2.11
CA ALA A 187 16.95 3.03 2.27
C ALA A 187 16.73 2.36 3.64
N GLU A 188 16.74 3.14 4.74
CA GLU A 188 16.56 2.60 6.09
C GLU A 188 15.10 2.13 6.31
N MET A 189 14.12 2.88 5.82
CA MET A 189 12.71 2.46 5.84
C MET A 189 12.50 1.15 5.07
N LEU A 190 13.16 1.00 3.92
CA LEU A 190 13.06 -0.21 3.10
C LEU A 190 13.79 -1.40 3.72
N ARG A 191 14.93 -1.18 4.38
CA ARG A 191 15.62 -2.21 5.18
C ARG A 191 14.77 -2.71 6.34
N ALA A 192 13.97 -1.83 6.95
CA ALA A 192 13.04 -2.18 8.01
C ALA A 192 11.79 -2.94 7.52
N SER A 193 11.57 -3.08 6.20
CA SER A 193 10.35 -3.73 5.63
C SER A 193 10.03 -5.11 6.23
N PRO A 194 10.98 -6.02 6.51
CA PRO A 194 10.66 -7.30 7.17
C PRO A 194 10.07 -7.12 8.57
N TYR A 195 10.60 -6.17 9.34
CA TYR A 195 10.09 -5.82 10.67
C TYR A 195 8.71 -5.16 10.57
N LEU A 196 8.55 -4.14 9.74
CA LEU A 196 7.30 -3.41 9.53
C LEU A 196 6.17 -4.32 9.06
N ARG A 197 6.48 -5.33 8.25
CA ARG A 197 5.53 -6.37 7.83
C ARG A 197 5.03 -7.18 9.02
N GLN A 198 5.90 -7.51 9.99
CA GLN A 198 5.47 -8.21 11.20
C GLN A 198 4.59 -7.33 12.09
N VAL A 199 4.88 -6.04 12.15
CA VAL A 199 4.01 -5.06 12.85
C VAL A 199 2.64 -5.06 12.19
N LEU A 200 2.56 -4.94 10.84
CA LEU A 200 1.30 -4.97 10.11
C LEU A 200 0.48 -6.23 10.40
N TYR A 201 1.11 -7.40 10.31
CA TYR A 201 0.40 -8.66 10.51
C TYR A 201 -0.11 -8.84 11.94
N ARG A 202 0.68 -8.44 12.93
CA ARG A 202 0.30 -8.54 14.34
C ARG A 202 -0.85 -7.60 14.68
N GLU A 203 -0.75 -6.33 14.26
CA GLU A 203 -1.80 -5.34 14.45
C GLU A 203 -3.10 -5.77 13.77
N LEU A 204 -3.02 -6.15 12.51
CA LEU A 204 -4.20 -6.57 11.76
C LEU A 204 -4.82 -7.84 12.33
N ALA A 205 -4.03 -8.85 12.70
CA ALA A 205 -4.53 -10.06 13.32
C ALA A 205 -5.17 -9.78 14.70
N SER A 206 -4.61 -8.87 15.49
CA SER A 206 -5.20 -8.43 16.76
C SER A 206 -6.56 -7.79 16.55
N ARG A 207 -6.66 -6.82 15.63
CA ARG A 207 -7.92 -6.14 15.31
C ARG A 207 -8.98 -7.09 14.76
N LEU A 208 -8.58 -8.04 13.92
CA LEU A 208 -9.51 -9.08 13.40
C LEU A 208 -10.07 -9.95 14.52
N ARG A 209 -9.26 -10.31 15.53
CA ARG A 209 -9.77 -11.04 16.72
C ARG A 209 -10.81 -10.21 17.48
N SER A 210 -10.54 -8.92 17.68
CA SER A 210 -11.51 -8.02 18.31
C SER A 210 -12.80 -7.86 17.50
N LEU A 211 -12.77 -8.09 16.18
CA LEU A 211 -13.95 -8.12 15.32
C LEU A 211 -14.67 -9.49 15.30
N GLY A 212 -14.18 -10.50 16.04
CA GLY A 212 -14.79 -11.83 16.10
C GLY A 212 -14.30 -12.81 15.03
N TYR A 213 -13.21 -12.49 14.31
CA TYR A 213 -12.57 -13.40 13.37
C TYR A 213 -11.44 -14.22 14.04
N GLU A 214 -11.04 -15.34 13.43
CA GLU A 214 -10.00 -16.24 13.92
C GLU A 214 -8.77 -16.24 12.99
N PRO A 215 -7.85 -15.25 13.08
CA PRO A 215 -6.58 -15.32 12.36
C PRO A 215 -5.67 -16.38 12.97
N TYR A 216 -5.00 -17.17 12.11
CA TYR A 216 -4.10 -18.24 12.51
C TYR A 216 -2.87 -18.34 11.59
N GLY A 217 -1.85 -19.10 12.00
CA GLY A 217 -0.65 -19.35 11.21
C GLY A 217 0.23 -18.10 10.99
N LEU A 218 0.18 -17.15 11.93
CA LEU A 218 0.96 -15.90 11.85
C LEU A 218 2.46 -16.20 11.80
N ASN A 219 3.10 -15.78 10.70
CA ASN A 219 4.54 -15.95 10.45
C ASN A 219 5.08 -14.81 9.58
N SER A 220 6.35 -14.90 9.14
CA SER A 220 6.99 -13.89 8.29
C SER A 220 6.36 -13.72 6.89
N LYS A 221 5.54 -14.65 6.46
CA LYS A 221 4.88 -14.64 5.14
C LYS A 221 3.42 -14.16 5.20
N GLY A 222 2.84 -14.04 6.39
CA GLY A 222 1.46 -13.62 6.60
C GLY A 222 0.72 -14.45 7.63
N PHE A 223 -0.58 -14.46 7.49
CA PHE A 223 -1.51 -15.29 8.26
C PHE A 223 -2.74 -15.62 7.42
N SER A 224 -3.53 -16.56 7.89
CA SER A 224 -4.81 -16.96 7.31
C SER A 224 -5.95 -16.62 8.26
N VAL A 225 -7.19 -16.56 7.76
CA VAL A 225 -8.38 -16.38 8.57
C VAL A 225 -9.28 -17.61 8.36
N ARG A 226 -9.72 -18.26 9.48
CA ARG A 226 -10.57 -19.44 9.39
C ARG A 226 -11.88 -19.15 8.70
N GLY A 227 -12.26 -20.08 7.84
CA GLY A 227 -13.54 -20.07 7.13
C GLY A 227 -13.52 -19.38 5.77
N VAL A 228 -12.41 -18.73 5.37
CA VAL A 228 -12.26 -18.09 4.05
C VAL A 228 -11.03 -18.54 3.29
N GLU A 229 -10.18 -19.37 3.87
CA GLU A 229 -8.91 -19.82 3.27
C GLU A 229 -9.10 -20.57 1.94
N HIS A 230 -10.22 -21.27 1.77
CA HIS A 230 -10.57 -22.00 0.54
C HIS A 230 -10.88 -21.04 -0.65
N LEU A 231 -11.22 -19.79 -0.38
CA LEU A 231 -11.51 -18.79 -1.40
C LEU A 231 -10.24 -18.13 -1.96
N ARG A 232 -9.09 -18.31 -1.30
CA ARG A 232 -7.82 -17.68 -1.66
C ARG A 232 -7.40 -18.00 -3.09
N GLU A 233 -7.44 -19.24 -3.48
CA GLU A 233 -7.03 -19.68 -4.84
C GLU A 233 -7.92 -19.11 -5.91
N ARG A 234 -9.23 -19.02 -5.65
CA ARG A 234 -10.20 -18.45 -6.58
C ARG A 234 -9.84 -17.02 -6.94
N PHE A 235 -9.51 -16.19 -5.94
CA PHE A 235 -9.20 -14.79 -6.06
C PHE A 235 -7.68 -14.48 -6.17
N SER A 236 -6.89 -15.42 -6.69
CA SER A 236 -5.46 -15.26 -6.91
C SER A 236 -5.08 -15.37 -8.39
N LYS A 237 -5.90 -14.79 -9.29
CA LYS A 237 -5.69 -14.84 -10.76
C LYS A 237 -4.28 -14.41 -11.13
N ARG A 238 -3.80 -13.31 -10.55
CA ARG A 238 -2.46 -12.78 -10.79
C ARG A 238 -1.35 -13.74 -10.36
N SER A 239 -1.43 -14.32 -9.16
CA SER A 239 -0.42 -15.28 -8.69
C SER A 239 -0.36 -16.49 -9.60
N ARG A 240 -1.50 -17.04 -10.01
CA ARG A 240 -1.56 -18.16 -10.95
C ARG A 240 -0.97 -17.84 -12.31
N ALA A 241 -1.26 -16.64 -12.84
CA ALA A 241 -0.67 -16.20 -14.10
C ALA A 241 0.87 -16.11 -14.01
N VAL A 242 1.40 -15.55 -12.93
CA VAL A 242 2.84 -15.45 -12.69
C VAL A 242 3.48 -16.83 -12.50
N GLU A 243 2.84 -17.73 -11.75
CA GLU A 243 3.30 -19.10 -11.55
C GLU A 243 3.36 -19.87 -12.89
N LYS A 244 2.35 -19.71 -13.74
CA LYS A 244 2.32 -20.29 -15.08
C LYS A 244 3.50 -19.79 -15.93
N LEU A 245 3.71 -18.47 -15.99
CA LEU A 245 4.83 -17.88 -16.74
C LEU A 245 6.20 -18.32 -16.19
N ALA A 246 6.34 -18.45 -14.88
CA ALA A 246 7.57 -18.96 -14.27
C ALA A 246 7.82 -20.44 -14.61
N ALA A 247 6.76 -21.25 -14.69
CA ALA A 247 6.86 -22.65 -15.14
C ALA A 247 7.24 -22.74 -16.61
N GLU A 248 6.62 -21.95 -17.49
CA GLU A 248 6.97 -21.85 -18.93
C GLU A 248 8.43 -21.43 -19.11
N PHE A 249 8.88 -20.42 -18.39
CA PHE A 249 10.28 -19.99 -18.37
C PHE A 249 11.22 -21.14 -17.95
N THR A 250 10.82 -21.90 -16.93
CA THR A 250 11.64 -23.02 -16.44
C THR A 250 11.79 -24.12 -17.49
N VAL A 251 10.71 -24.41 -18.21
CA VAL A 251 10.75 -25.38 -19.34
C VAL A 251 11.64 -24.87 -20.47
N GLU A 252 11.51 -23.58 -20.84
CA GLU A 252 12.28 -22.99 -21.95
C GLU A 252 13.78 -22.86 -21.62
N LYS A 253 14.10 -22.42 -20.41
CA LYS A 253 15.49 -22.09 -20.03
C LYS A 253 16.20 -23.20 -19.25
N GLY A 254 15.51 -24.27 -18.86
CA GLY A 254 16.08 -25.37 -18.06
C GLY A 254 16.44 -24.98 -16.61
N ARG A 255 16.00 -23.82 -16.13
CA ARG A 255 16.22 -23.33 -14.74
C ARG A 255 15.09 -22.46 -14.25
N GLN A 256 14.98 -22.32 -12.94
CA GLN A 256 14.05 -21.38 -12.32
C GLN A 256 14.40 -19.93 -12.66
N PRO A 257 13.40 -19.04 -12.87
CA PRO A 257 13.64 -17.62 -13.06
C PRO A 257 14.21 -16.98 -11.80
N THR A 258 15.15 -16.07 -11.97
CA THR A 258 15.65 -15.21 -10.89
C THR A 258 14.56 -14.23 -10.43
N LYS A 259 14.72 -13.63 -9.24
CA LYS A 259 13.78 -12.62 -8.71
C LYS A 259 13.54 -11.48 -9.72
N ARG A 260 14.59 -11.01 -10.39
CA ARG A 260 14.51 -9.96 -11.41
C ARG A 260 13.73 -10.40 -12.66
N GLU A 261 13.91 -11.63 -13.11
CA GLU A 261 13.17 -12.19 -14.25
C GLU A 261 11.69 -12.36 -13.89
N VAL A 262 11.36 -12.81 -12.67
CA VAL A 262 9.97 -12.84 -12.20
C VAL A 262 9.36 -11.43 -12.19
N GLU A 263 10.08 -10.40 -11.75
CA GLU A 263 9.62 -9.01 -11.79
C GLU A 263 9.32 -8.52 -13.22
N ILE A 264 10.15 -8.94 -14.20
CA ILE A 264 9.93 -8.62 -15.62
C ILE A 264 8.68 -9.35 -16.13
N LEU A 265 8.54 -10.66 -15.90
CA LEU A 265 7.37 -11.45 -16.28
C LEU A 265 6.08 -10.86 -15.67
N VAL A 266 6.11 -10.49 -14.39
CA VAL A 266 5.01 -9.82 -13.71
C VAL A 266 4.63 -8.51 -14.40
N ARG A 267 5.62 -7.72 -14.83
CA ARG A 267 5.37 -6.43 -15.49
C ARG A 267 4.80 -6.60 -16.88
N GLU A 268 5.35 -7.51 -17.67
CA GLU A 268 4.95 -7.75 -19.06
C GLU A 268 3.57 -8.42 -19.17
N SER A 269 3.22 -9.26 -18.18
CA SER A 269 1.90 -9.90 -18.10
C SER A 269 0.80 -9.02 -17.49
N ARG A 270 1.07 -7.72 -17.24
CA ARG A 270 0.04 -6.83 -16.68
C ARG A 270 -1.05 -6.54 -17.71
N PRO A 271 -2.33 -6.83 -17.42
CA PRO A 271 -3.42 -6.38 -18.26
C PRO A 271 -3.51 -4.86 -18.25
N ASP A 272 -4.09 -4.30 -19.31
CA ASP A 272 -4.44 -2.89 -19.36
C ASP A 272 -5.41 -2.52 -18.24
N LYS A 273 -5.34 -1.26 -17.78
CA LYS A 273 -6.29 -0.75 -16.78
C LYS A 273 -7.70 -0.74 -17.38
N LEU A 274 -8.62 -1.43 -16.74
CA LEU A 274 -10.04 -1.30 -17.04
C LEU A 274 -10.53 0.02 -16.43
N THR A 275 -10.85 1.01 -17.27
CA THR A 275 -11.22 2.37 -16.84
C THR A 275 -12.73 2.59 -16.73
N ALA A 276 -13.54 1.59 -17.08
CA ALA A 276 -14.99 1.73 -17.26
C ALA A 276 -15.85 0.87 -16.32
N VAL A 277 -15.31 0.40 -15.19
CA VAL A 277 -16.04 -0.46 -14.24
C VAL A 277 -16.12 0.20 -12.88
N SER A 278 -17.31 0.33 -12.31
CA SER A 278 -17.54 0.94 -10.99
C SER A 278 -17.16 -0.01 -9.83
N THR A 279 -16.87 0.54 -8.64
CA THR A 279 -16.60 -0.28 -7.44
C THR A 279 -17.74 -1.23 -7.09
N PRO A 280 -19.05 -0.83 -7.14
CA PRO A 280 -20.16 -1.75 -6.94
C PRO A 280 -20.19 -2.89 -7.97
N GLU A 281 -19.92 -2.61 -9.24
CA GLU A 281 -19.85 -3.65 -10.28
C GLU A 281 -18.68 -4.62 -10.04
N VAL A 282 -17.50 -4.13 -9.63
CA VAL A 282 -16.37 -4.98 -9.26
C VAL A 282 -16.77 -5.92 -8.11
N ARG A 283 -17.37 -5.38 -7.05
CA ARG A 283 -17.84 -6.17 -5.91
C ARG A 283 -18.92 -7.19 -6.31
N ALA A 284 -19.85 -6.80 -7.18
CA ALA A 284 -20.87 -7.71 -7.71
C ALA A 284 -20.24 -8.85 -8.54
N ARG A 285 -19.27 -8.54 -9.39
CA ARG A 285 -18.51 -9.55 -10.18
C ARG A 285 -17.75 -10.50 -9.27
N GLN A 286 -17.02 -9.97 -8.28
CA GLN A 286 -16.32 -10.78 -7.29
C GLN A 286 -17.27 -11.72 -6.52
N ARG A 287 -18.43 -11.21 -6.13
CA ARG A 287 -19.44 -12.00 -5.45
C ARG A 287 -20.05 -13.09 -6.34
N ALA A 288 -20.27 -12.79 -7.63
CA ALA A 288 -20.80 -13.73 -8.62
C ALA A 288 -19.83 -14.90 -8.93
N GLU A 289 -18.55 -14.77 -8.59
CA GLU A 289 -17.58 -15.87 -8.70
C GLU A 289 -17.79 -16.94 -7.63
N LEU A 290 -18.53 -16.66 -6.55
CA LEU A 290 -18.85 -17.62 -5.50
C LEU A 290 -19.99 -18.54 -5.91
N SER A 291 -19.89 -19.81 -5.54
CA SER A 291 -21.07 -20.70 -5.51
C SER A 291 -22.07 -20.23 -4.44
N VAL A 292 -23.32 -20.67 -4.57
CA VAL A 292 -24.38 -20.36 -3.58
C VAL A 292 -23.97 -20.83 -2.17
N GLY A 293 -23.29 -21.98 -2.07
CA GLY A 293 -22.80 -22.51 -0.80
C GLY A 293 -21.71 -21.63 -0.17
N GLU A 294 -20.71 -21.25 -0.96
CA GLU A 294 -19.61 -20.37 -0.51
C GLU A 294 -20.14 -18.99 -0.08
N ALA A 295 -21.07 -18.43 -0.85
CA ALA A 295 -21.68 -17.14 -0.49
C ALA A 295 -22.40 -17.23 0.87
N LYS A 296 -23.21 -18.29 1.10
CA LYS A 296 -23.89 -18.51 2.38
C LYS A 296 -22.91 -18.72 3.54
N GLN A 297 -21.82 -19.46 3.33
CA GLN A 297 -20.79 -19.67 4.34
C GLN A 297 -20.08 -18.36 4.72
N LEU A 298 -19.73 -17.54 3.72
CA LEU A 298 -19.11 -16.24 3.95
C LEU A 298 -20.05 -15.29 4.71
N ASP A 299 -21.34 -15.23 4.33
CA ASP A 299 -22.35 -14.41 5.02
C ASP A 299 -22.56 -14.87 6.47
N ALA A 300 -22.60 -16.18 6.71
CA ALA A 300 -22.72 -16.75 8.06
C ALA A 300 -21.48 -16.40 8.92
N LEU A 301 -20.28 -16.48 8.35
CA LEU A 301 -19.03 -16.10 9.03
C LEU A 301 -19.03 -14.62 9.44
N VAL A 302 -19.37 -13.71 8.52
CA VAL A 302 -19.45 -12.28 8.80
C VAL A 302 -20.53 -11.97 9.83
N SER A 303 -21.70 -12.62 9.73
CA SER A 303 -22.80 -12.46 10.70
C SER A 303 -22.41 -12.94 12.09
N LYS A 304 -21.74 -14.11 12.19
CA LYS A 304 -21.20 -14.63 13.45
C LYS A 304 -20.21 -13.67 14.08
N ALA A 305 -19.27 -13.15 13.30
CA ALA A 305 -18.28 -12.18 13.77
C ALA A 305 -18.94 -10.89 14.30
N ARG A 306 -20.01 -10.41 13.66
CA ARG A 306 -20.79 -9.25 14.13
C ARG A 306 -21.54 -9.52 15.43
N ALA A 307 -22.06 -10.74 15.60
CA ALA A 307 -22.83 -11.13 16.80
C ALA A 307 -21.94 -11.33 18.04
N GLN A 308 -20.65 -11.56 17.90
CA GLN A 308 -19.70 -11.76 19.01
C GLN A 308 -19.23 -10.46 19.67
N LEU A 309 -19.55 -9.29 19.10
CA LEU A 309 -19.22 -8.02 19.71
C LEU A 309 -20.14 -7.74 20.90
N PRO A 310 -19.62 -7.15 22.02
CA PRO A 310 -20.47 -6.64 23.07
C PRO A 310 -21.49 -5.65 22.45
N ARG A 311 -22.76 -5.80 22.76
CA ARG A 311 -23.75 -4.78 22.45
C ARG A 311 -23.43 -3.59 23.36
N GLU A 312 -23.05 -2.45 22.75
CA GLU A 312 -22.95 -1.18 23.46
C GLU A 312 -24.30 -0.80 24.07
#